data_a898046f6a6dc126d07d1cd05fa4ebe2
#
_entry.id   a898046f6a6dc126d07d1cd05fa4ebe2
#
_cell.length_a   1.000
_cell.length_b   1.000
_cell.length_c   1.000
_cell.angle_alpha   90.00
_cell.angle_beta   90.00
_cell.angle_gamma   90.00
#
_symmetry.space_group_name_H-M   'P 1'
#
loop_
_entity.id
_entity.type
_entity.pdbx_description
1 polymer ?
#
loop_
_entity_poly.entity_id
_entity_poly.type
_entity_poly.pdbx_seq_one_letter_code
_entity_poly.pdbx_strand_id
1 'polypeptide(L)'
;MRLRLRLTAPLLAGLRLARLSVHLLHGMAVMALRFPSLNEAGRQARIGWWSAGVLRAMGVGLHITGTARPGATLLLVNHVSWLDIAALHAAVPHARFVSKADVLRWPLLGWLIRGAGTLFIERERKRDALRVVHAMADALRAGQTVAVFPEGTTGEGPELLPFHANLLQAAIATATPIQPVVLRFADPTHRFSPAVAYVGDTTLLQSLWRVATARGLEVHVTLLMSRGSAHADRRLLAESLRSLMAEHL
;
A
#
# COMPACT_ATOMS: atom_id res chain seq x y z
N MET A 1 -23.47 33.84 -6.47
CA MET A 1 -22.72 33.48 -5.24
C MET A 1 -23.30 32.16 -4.72
N ARG A 2 -22.67 30.98 -5.02
CA ARG A 2 -23.18 29.67 -4.56
C ARG A 2 -22.74 29.48 -3.12
N LEU A 3 -23.69 29.54 -2.19
CA LEU A 3 -23.48 29.22 -0.78
C LEU A 3 -23.08 27.72 -0.68
N ARG A 4 -21.79 27.41 -0.63
CA ARG A 4 -21.31 26.04 -0.34
C ARG A 4 -21.55 25.81 1.16
N LEU A 5 -22.68 25.19 1.51
CA LEU A 5 -22.92 24.64 2.83
C LEU A 5 -21.72 23.72 3.18
N ARG A 6 -20.82 24.21 4.02
CA ARG A 6 -19.72 23.38 4.54
C ARG A 6 -20.32 22.44 5.58
N LEU A 7 -20.43 21.15 5.21
CA LEU A 7 -20.82 20.11 6.16
C LEU A 7 -19.95 20.21 7.41
N THR A 8 -20.53 20.02 8.59
CA THR A 8 -19.76 19.87 9.83
C THR A 8 -18.88 18.61 9.74
N ALA A 9 -17.79 18.55 10.49
CA ALA A 9 -16.86 17.42 10.45
C ALA A 9 -17.55 16.05 10.72
N PRO A 10 -18.48 15.91 11.70
CA PRO A 10 -19.20 14.65 11.91
C PRO A 10 -20.11 14.25 10.73
N LEU A 11 -20.83 15.19 10.13
CA LEU A 11 -21.67 14.90 8.96
C LEU A 11 -20.83 14.46 7.76
N LEU A 12 -19.68 15.10 7.54
CA LEU A 12 -18.74 14.72 6.49
C LEU A 12 -18.20 13.30 6.74
N ALA A 13 -17.78 13.00 7.97
CA ALA A 13 -17.32 11.68 8.35
C ALA A 13 -18.41 10.61 8.15
N GLY A 14 -19.62 10.86 8.63
CA GLY A 14 -20.76 9.95 8.43
C GLY A 14 -21.01 9.64 6.95
N LEU A 15 -21.00 10.66 6.08
CA LEU A 15 -21.17 10.49 4.64
C LEU A 15 -20.04 9.67 4.01
N ARG A 16 -18.78 9.94 4.40
CA ARG A 16 -17.61 9.22 3.87
C ARG A 16 -17.58 7.77 4.32
N LEU A 17 -17.87 7.51 5.60
CA LEU A 17 -17.94 6.14 6.13
C LEU A 17 -19.10 5.36 5.49
N ALA A 18 -20.26 5.97 5.27
CA ALA A 18 -21.36 5.34 4.54
C ALA A 18 -20.95 5.00 3.10
N ARG A 19 -20.30 5.93 2.39
CA ARG A 19 -19.77 5.68 1.03
C ARG A 19 -18.74 4.57 1.02
N LEU A 20 -17.83 4.55 2.00
CA LEU A 20 -16.84 3.47 2.15
C LEU A 20 -17.54 2.13 2.36
N SER A 21 -18.53 2.04 3.26
CA SER A 21 -19.28 0.81 3.52
C SER A 21 -19.99 0.29 2.26
N VAL A 22 -20.67 1.16 1.52
CA VAL A 22 -21.31 0.81 0.24
C VAL A 22 -20.26 0.33 -0.76
N HIS A 23 -19.11 1.01 -0.84
CA HIS A 23 -18.02 0.66 -1.75
C HIS A 23 -17.37 -0.69 -1.40
N LEU A 24 -17.21 -0.99 -0.11
CA LEU A 24 -16.75 -2.31 0.38
C LEU A 24 -17.74 -3.42 0.00
N LEU A 25 -19.03 -3.23 0.24
CA LEU A 25 -20.09 -4.20 -0.14
C LEU A 25 -20.10 -4.43 -1.65
N HIS A 26 -20.00 -3.35 -2.45
CA HIS A 26 -19.90 -3.45 -3.91
C HIS A 26 -18.65 -4.22 -4.33
N GLY A 27 -17.48 -3.96 -3.73
CA GLY A 27 -16.24 -4.70 -3.99
C GLY A 27 -16.37 -6.19 -3.70
N MET A 28 -17.02 -6.55 -2.58
CA MET A 28 -17.32 -7.93 -2.25
C MET A 28 -18.24 -8.60 -3.28
N ALA A 29 -19.29 -7.92 -3.71
CA ALA A 29 -20.18 -8.42 -4.75
C ALA A 29 -19.45 -8.63 -6.09
N VAL A 30 -18.62 -7.68 -6.50
CA VAL A 30 -17.79 -7.81 -7.72
C VAL A 30 -16.83 -8.98 -7.60
N MET A 31 -16.18 -9.17 -6.46
CA MET A 31 -15.25 -10.27 -6.22
C MET A 31 -15.97 -11.63 -6.25
N ALA A 32 -17.17 -11.74 -5.66
CA ALA A 32 -17.95 -12.97 -5.65
C ALA A 32 -18.51 -13.32 -7.04
N LEU A 33 -19.03 -12.33 -7.76
CA LEU A 33 -19.84 -12.56 -8.97
C LEU A 33 -19.03 -12.41 -10.28
N ARG A 34 -18.01 -11.54 -10.30
CA ARG A 34 -17.27 -11.20 -11.53
C ARG A 34 -15.86 -11.78 -11.59
N PHE A 35 -15.16 -11.85 -10.45
CA PHE A 35 -13.77 -12.33 -10.43
C PHE A 35 -13.57 -13.73 -11.02
N PRO A 36 -14.49 -14.72 -10.79
CA PRO A 36 -14.33 -16.06 -11.39
C PRO A 36 -14.27 -16.04 -12.93
N SER A 37 -14.97 -15.11 -13.56
CA SER A 37 -15.06 -15.01 -15.04
C SER A 37 -14.01 -14.05 -15.65
N LEU A 38 -13.26 -13.30 -14.84
CA LEU A 38 -12.26 -12.37 -15.33
C LEU A 38 -10.90 -13.05 -15.53
N ASN A 39 -10.23 -12.68 -16.62
CA ASN A 39 -8.80 -12.94 -16.77
C ASN A 39 -7.97 -12.05 -15.84
N GLU A 40 -6.66 -12.29 -15.79
CA GLU A 40 -5.75 -11.57 -14.89
C GLU A 40 -5.79 -10.05 -15.12
N ALA A 41 -5.73 -9.59 -16.37
CA ALA A 41 -5.80 -8.16 -16.70
C ALA A 41 -7.13 -7.52 -16.21
N GLY A 42 -8.25 -8.23 -16.38
CA GLY A 42 -9.55 -7.79 -15.90
C GLY A 42 -9.61 -7.70 -14.37
N ARG A 43 -9.01 -8.65 -13.65
CA ARG A 43 -8.90 -8.62 -12.18
C ARG A 43 -8.07 -7.44 -11.71
N GLN A 44 -6.90 -7.22 -12.31
CA GLN A 44 -6.02 -6.09 -12.00
C GLN A 44 -6.71 -4.74 -12.24
N ALA A 45 -7.40 -4.57 -13.36
CA ALA A 45 -8.18 -3.37 -13.63
C ALA A 45 -9.24 -3.10 -12.55
N ARG A 46 -9.90 -4.16 -12.06
CA ARG A 46 -10.90 -4.06 -10.98
C ARG A 46 -10.26 -3.73 -9.63
N ILE A 47 -9.11 -4.30 -9.31
CA ILE A 47 -8.34 -3.99 -8.10
C ILE A 47 -7.95 -2.50 -8.10
N GLY A 48 -7.36 -1.99 -9.19
CA GLY A 48 -6.99 -0.58 -9.29
C GLY A 48 -8.18 0.37 -9.17
N TRP A 49 -9.26 0.09 -9.90
CA TRP A 49 -10.50 0.88 -9.83
C TRP A 49 -11.10 0.91 -8.42
N TRP A 50 -11.16 -0.26 -7.78
CA TRP A 50 -11.70 -0.39 -6.42
C TRP A 50 -10.83 0.34 -5.40
N SER A 51 -9.52 0.19 -5.48
CA SER A 51 -8.57 0.86 -4.59
C SER A 51 -8.62 2.38 -4.69
N ALA A 52 -8.68 2.92 -5.93
CA ALA A 52 -8.94 4.33 -6.15
C ALA A 52 -10.33 4.77 -5.61
N GLY A 53 -11.31 3.87 -5.65
CA GLY A 53 -12.64 4.08 -5.08
C GLY A 53 -12.63 4.21 -3.56
N VAL A 54 -11.81 3.42 -2.85
CA VAL A 54 -11.60 3.54 -1.40
C VAL A 54 -11.09 4.94 -1.04
N LEU A 55 -10.05 5.41 -1.74
CA LEU A 55 -9.50 6.75 -1.52
C LEU A 55 -10.56 7.83 -1.75
N ARG A 56 -11.28 7.77 -2.87
CA ARG A 56 -12.37 8.73 -3.19
C ARG A 56 -13.49 8.70 -2.15
N ALA A 57 -13.90 7.51 -1.67
CA ALA A 57 -14.94 7.37 -0.65
C ALA A 57 -14.54 8.06 0.65
N MET A 58 -13.26 7.97 1.02
CA MET A 58 -12.67 8.64 2.19
C MET A 58 -12.34 10.12 1.93
N GLY A 59 -12.51 10.61 0.70
CA GLY A 59 -12.24 12.00 0.32
C GLY A 59 -10.74 12.30 0.21
N VAL A 60 -9.95 11.30 -0.17
CA VAL A 60 -8.50 11.41 -0.41
C VAL A 60 -8.27 11.59 -1.91
N GLY A 61 -7.61 12.67 -2.30
CA GLY A 61 -7.10 12.88 -3.65
C GLY A 61 -5.92 11.96 -3.93
N LEU A 62 -5.77 11.49 -5.17
CA LEU A 62 -4.67 10.61 -5.59
C LEU A 62 -3.88 11.27 -6.70
N HIS A 63 -2.58 11.43 -6.47
CA HIS A 63 -1.61 11.94 -7.45
C HIS A 63 -0.52 10.90 -7.67
N ILE A 64 -0.31 10.51 -8.92
CA ILE A 64 0.69 9.50 -9.29
C ILE A 64 1.74 10.17 -10.17
N THR A 65 3.00 10.01 -9.81
CA THR A 65 4.17 10.50 -10.56
C THR A 65 5.10 9.33 -10.87
N GLY A 66 5.63 9.30 -12.08
CA GLY A 66 6.44 8.18 -12.57
C GLY A 66 5.59 7.03 -13.10
N THR A 67 6.25 5.95 -13.48
CA THR A 67 5.61 4.75 -14.07
C THR A 67 6.13 3.49 -13.41
N ALA A 68 5.25 2.52 -13.22
CA ALA A 68 5.64 1.20 -12.74
C ALA A 68 6.54 0.51 -13.79
N ARG A 69 7.64 -0.06 -13.33
CA ARG A 69 8.51 -0.86 -14.20
C ARG A 69 7.76 -2.10 -14.68
N PRO A 70 7.80 -2.42 -15.99
CA PRO A 70 7.20 -3.66 -16.49
C PRO A 70 8.00 -4.90 -16.06
N GLY A 71 7.30 -6.01 -15.86
CA GLY A 71 7.87 -7.30 -15.49
C GLY A 71 8.21 -7.43 -14.01
N ALA A 72 8.93 -8.50 -13.67
CA ALA A 72 9.28 -8.80 -12.28
C ALA A 72 9.98 -7.61 -11.61
N THR A 73 9.45 -7.16 -10.50
CA THR A 73 9.95 -5.99 -9.78
C THR A 73 9.66 -6.12 -8.29
N LEU A 74 10.62 -5.80 -7.46
CA LEU A 74 10.39 -5.57 -6.02
C LEU A 74 10.08 -4.08 -5.82
N LEU A 75 8.83 -3.75 -5.46
CA LEU A 75 8.46 -2.39 -5.05
C LEU A 75 8.83 -2.22 -3.58
N LEU A 76 9.67 -1.24 -3.30
CA LEU A 76 10.10 -0.86 -1.95
C LEU A 76 9.36 0.42 -1.55
N VAL A 77 8.43 0.32 -0.61
CA VAL A 77 7.45 1.37 -0.32
C VAL A 77 7.55 1.78 1.14
N ASN A 78 7.59 3.09 1.46
CA ASN A 78 7.47 3.54 2.83
C ASN A 78 6.05 3.32 3.38
N HIS A 79 5.92 3.26 4.71
CA HIS A 79 4.66 2.87 5.36
C HIS A 79 4.19 3.92 6.37
N VAL A 80 3.04 4.52 6.11
CA VAL A 80 2.44 5.58 6.95
C VAL A 80 1.07 5.16 7.49
N SER A 81 0.30 4.40 6.66
CA SER A 81 -1.10 4.14 6.94
C SER A 81 -1.59 2.85 6.29
N TRP A 82 -2.73 2.35 6.76
CA TRP A 82 -3.48 1.31 6.04
C TRP A 82 -3.93 1.77 4.63
N LEU A 83 -4.03 3.09 4.38
CA LEU A 83 -4.35 3.67 3.08
C LEU A 83 -3.24 3.45 2.03
N ASP A 84 -2.02 3.17 2.45
CA ASP A 84 -0.87 2.92 1.55
C ASP A 84 -1.15 1.77 0.58
N ILE A 85 -1.84 0.72 1.07
CA ILE A 85 -2.23 -0.44 0.26
C ILE A 85 -3.19 0.00 -0.85
N ALA A 86 -4.20 0.82 -0.52
CA ALA A 86 -5.15 1.33 -1.50
C ALA A 86 -4.46 2.30 -2.49
N ALA A 87 -3.58 3.17 -2.02
CA ALA A 87 -2.84 4.10 -2.86
C ALA A 87 -1.93 3.36 -3.84
N LEU A 88 -1.17 2.37 -3.36
CA LEU A 88 -0.28 1.60 -4.22
C LEU A 88 -1.05 0.71 -5.21
N HIS A 89 -2.12 0.03 -4.80
CA HIS A 89 -2.94 -0.75 -5.74
C HIS A 89 -3.66 0.12 -6.78
N ALA A 90 -3.99 1.37 -6.45
CA ALA A 90 -4.52 2.30 -7.44
C ALA A 90 -3.47 2.72 -8.48
N ALA A 91 -2.19 2.82 -8.09
CA ALA A 91 -1.07 3.14 -8.97
C ALA A 91 -0.50 1.92 -9.69
N VAL A 92 -0.39 0.77 -9.00
CA VAL A 92 0.20 -0.48 -9.49
C VAL A 92 -0.73 -1.65 -9.16
N PRO A 93 -1.81 -1.86 -9.92
CA PRO A 93 -2.86 -2.83 -9.58
C PRO A 93 -2.40 -4.30 -9.51
N HIS A 94 -1.31 -4.62 -10.20
CA HIS A 94 -0.73 -5.96 -10.26
C HIS A 94 0.30 -6.24 -9.14
N ALA A 95 0.57 -5.26 -8.25
CA ALA A 95 1.47 -5.46 -7.12
C ALA A 95 0.89 -6.45 -6.12
N ARG A 96 1.68 -7.44 -5.71
CA ARG A 96 1.33 -8.42 -4.69
C ARG A 96 1.99 -8.04 -3.37
N PHE A 97 1.18 -7.72 -2.38
CA PHE A 97 1.69 -7.39 -1.05
C PHE A 97 2.10 -8.63 -0.26
N VAL A 98 3.06 -8.44 0.63
CA VAL A 98 3.42 -9.41 1.65
C VAL A 98 2.75 -9.01 2.96
N SER A 99 1.86 -9.84 3.48
CA SER A 99 1.09 -9.57 4.71
C SER A 99 1.20 -10.70 5.72
N LYS A 100 0.98 -10.38 7.00
CA LYS A 100 0.84 -11.39 8.06
C LYS A 100 -0.40 -12.25 7.81
N ALA A 101 -0.29 -13.56 8.06
CA ALA A 101 -1.42 -14.49 7.92
C ALA A 101 -2.57 -14.20 8.90
N ASP A 102 -2.30 -13.51 10.01
CA ASP A 102 -3.33 -13.13 10.99
C ASP A 102 -4.48 -12.32 10.38
N VAL A 103 -4.20 -11.54 9.33
CA VAL A 103 -5.20 -10.77 8.61
C VAL A 103 -6.23 -11.69 7.93
N LEU A 104 -5.88 -12.94 7.61
CA LEU A 104 -6.81 -13.93 7.07
C LEU A 104 -7.92 -14.34 8.05
N ARG A 105 -7.67 -14.18 9.36
CA ARG A 105 -8.65 -14.48 10.41
C ARG A 105 -9.77 -13.43 10.50
N TRP A 106 -9.59 -12.28 9.84
CA TRP A 106 -10.61 -11.24 9.81
C TRP A 106 -11.67 -11.62 8.78
N PRO A 107 -12.93 -11.87 9.22
CA PRO A 107 -14.03 -12.17 8.30
C PRO A 107 -14.13 -11.04 7.25
N LEU A 108 -14.48 -11.38 6.02
CA LEU A 108 -14.64 -10.48 4.89
C LEU A 108 -13.32 -9.84 4.41
N LEU A 109 -12.53 -9.20 5.27
CA LEU A 109 -11.27 -8.56 4.88
C LEU A 109 -10.22 -9.58 4.45
N GLY A 110 -10.06 -10.68 5.17
CA GLY A 110 -9.16 -11.77 4.80
C GLY A 110 -9.51 -12.38 3.44
N TRP A 111 -10.80 -12.50 3.13
CA TRP A 111 -11.26 -12.96 1.82
C TRP A 111 -10.96 -11.95 0.70
N LEU A 112 -11.20 -10.65 0.93
CA LEU A 112 -10.88 -9.57 -0.02
C LEU A 112 -9.36 -9.51 -0.31
N ILE A 113 -8.54 -9.54 0.73
CA ILE A 113 -7.07 -9.45 0.63
C ILE A 113 -6.52 -10.69 -0.09
N ARG A 114 -7.08 -11.87 0.15
CA ARG A 114 -6.72 -13.10 -0.60
C ARG A 114 -7.05 -12.96 -2.08
N GLY A 115 -8.22 -12.43 -2.41
CA GLY A 115 -8.64 -12.18 -3.79
C GLY A 115 -7.77 -11.14 -4.51
N ALA A 116 -7.14 -10.22 -3.79
CA ALA A 116 -6.17 -9.26 -4.32
C ALA A 116 -4.77 -9.87 -4.58
N GLY A 117 -4.57 -11.18 -4.36
CA GLY A 117 -3.31 -11.87 -4.66
C GLY A 117 -2.21 -11.65 -3.63
N THR A 118 -2.55 -11.23 -2.40
CA THR A 118 -1.58 -11.01 -1.32
C THR A 118 -0.84 -12.30 -0.95
N LEU A 119 0.45 -12.22 -0.76
CA LEU A 119 1.30 -13.28 -0.24
C LEU A 119 1.20 -13.30 1.30
N PHE A 120 0.59 -14.34 1.86
CA PHE A 120 0.42 -14.46 3.30
C PHE A 120 1.55 -15.27 3.93
N ILE A 121 2.03 -14.78 5.06
CA ILE A 121 3.15 -15.38 5.76
C ILE A 121 2.87 -15.43 7.25
N GLU A 122 3.04 -16.60 7.85
CA GLU A 122 3.05 -16.78 9.30
C GLU A 122 4.36 -16.20 9.86
N ARG A 123 4.28 -15.28 10.82
CA ARG A 123 5.44 -14.59 11.42
C ARG A 123 5.54 -14.86 12.92
N GLU A 124 5.49 -16.10 13.34
CA GLU A 124 5.62 -16.41 14.79
C GLU A 124 7.06 -16.68 15.23
N ARG A 125 8.02 -16.98 14.31
CA ARG A 125 9.41 -17.34 14.65
C ARG A 125 10.41 -16.77 13.64
N LYS A 126 11.71 -16.71 14.03
CA LYS A 126 12.81 -16.30 13.12
C LYS A 126 12.87 -17.12 11.81
N ARG A 127 12.42 -18.39 11.84
CA ARG A 127 12.30 -19.25 10.65
C ARG A 127 11.29 -18.72 9.63
N ASP A 128 10.31 -17.94 10.07
CA ASP A 128 9.26 -17.42 9.20
C ASP A 128 9.76 -16.25 8.35
N ALA A 129 10.78 -15.50 8.80
CA ALA A 129 11.43 -14.46 8.01
C ALA A 129 12.09 -15.02 6.74
N LEU A 130 12.68 -16.23 6.82
CA LEU A 130 13.26 -16.91 5.64
C LEU A 130 12.15 -17.36 4.67
N ARG A 131 11.03 -17.88 5.18
CA ARG A 131 9.87 -18.26 4.34
C ARG A 131 9.31 -17.06 3.58
N VAL A 132 9.30 -15.87 4.21
CA VAL A 132 8.93 -14.59 3.54
C VAL A 132 9.82 -14.38 2.33
N VAL A 133 11.13 -14.39 2.54
CA VAL A 133 12.11 -14.14 1.48
C VAL A 133 11.99 -15.17 0.36
N HIS A 134 11.79 -16.45 0.67
CA HIS A 134 11.61 -17.50 -0.33
C HIS A 134 10.32 -17.31 -1.13
N ALA A 135 9.17 -17.05 -0.48
CA ALA A 135 7.91 -16.81 -1.18
C ALA A 135 7.97 -15.58 -2.09
N MET A 136 8.66 -14.51 -1.64
CA MET A 136 8.94 -13.35 -2.48
C MET A 136 9.82 -13.70 -3.66
N ALA A 137 10.91 -14.45 -3.46
CA ALA A 137 11.81 -14.86 -4.53
C ALA A 137 11.09 -15.73 -5.57
N ASP A 138 10.22 -16.64 -5.14
CA ASP A 138 9.44 -17.48 -6.05
C ASP A 138 8.44 -16.64 -6.86
N ALA A 139 7.77 -15.67 -6.25
CA ALA A 139 6.89 -14.74 -6.95
C ALA A 139 7.66 -13.88 -7.99
N LEU A 140 8.85 -13.38 -7.62
CA LEU A 140 9.71 -12.61 -8.52
C LEU A 140 10.23 -13.46 -9.70
N ARG A 141 10.65 -14.73 -9.46
CA ARG A 141 11.02 -15.67 -10.52
C ARG A 141 9.87 -15.98 -11.46
N ALA A 142 8.64 -16.00 -10.94
CA ALA A 142 7.42 -16.18 -11.74
C ALA A 142 7.02 -14.90 -12.52
N GLY A 143 7.87 -13.88 -12.57
CA GLY A 143 7.61 -12.65 -13.32
C GLY A 143 6.70 -11.64 -12.62
N GLN A 144 6.36 -11.86 -11.34
CA GLN A 144 5.40 -11.04 -10.62
C GLN A 144 6.05 -9.80 -9.98
N THR A 145 5.24 -8.77 -9.79
CA THR A 145 5.63 -7.58 -9.02
C THR A 145 5.23 -7.78 -7.56
N VAL A 146 6.20 -7.69 -6.66
CA VAL A 146 6.01 -7.85 -5.21
C VAL A 146 6.22 -6.51 -4.52
N ALA A 147 5.33 -6.11 -3.63
CA ALA A 147 5.43 -4.88 -2.84
C ALA A 147 5.71 -5.20 -1.37
N VAL A 148 6.69 -4.51 -0.80
CA VAL A 148 7.05 -4.64 0.61
C VAL A 148 7.19 -3.27 1.27
N PHE A 149 6.85 -3.23 2.55
CA PHE A 149 7.11 -2.11 3.44
C PHE A 149 8.34 -2.45 4.28
N PRO A 150 9.54 -1.95 3.90
CA PRO A 150 10.80 -2.39 4.53
C PRO A 150 10.95 -1.90 5.98
N GLU A 151 10.18 -0.93 6.40
CA GLU A 151 10.13 -0.41 7.76
C GLU A 151 9.51 -1.41 8.76
N GLY A 152 8.69 -2.35 8.26
CA GLY A 152 8.05 -3.38 9.08
C GLY A 152 6.94 -2.89 10.00
N THR A 153 6.78 -1.59 10.14
CA THR A 153 5.71 -0.89 10.85
C THR A 153 5.42 0.45 10.18
N THR A 154 4.34 1.11 10.57
CA THR A 154 3.98 2.44 10.08
C THR A 154 4.74 3.53 10.82
N GLY A 155 5.22 4.54 10.07
CA GLY A 155 5.83 5.77 10.59
C GLY A 155 4.89 6.97 10.49
N GLU A 156 5.35 8.13 10.98
CA GLU A 156 4.58 9.38 10.92
C GLU A 156 4.64 10.07 9.54
N GLY A 157 5.60 9.69 8.70
CA GLY A 157 5.75 10.16 7.33
C GLY A 157 6.91 11.12 7.05
N PRO A 158 7.28 12.08 7.93
CA PRO A 158 8.40 13.01 7.67
C PRO A 158 9.75 12.33 7.54
N GLU A 159 9.95 11.24 8.25
CA GLU A 159 11.18 10.46 8.27
C GLU A 159 10.90 8.99 8.00
N LEU A 160 11.83 8.35 7.29
CA LEU A 160 11.79 6.91 7.05
C LEU A 160 12.42 6.17 8.23
N LEU A 161 11.72 5.16 8.74
CA LEU A 161 12.28 4.26 9.72
C LEU A 161 13.40 3.41 9.10
N PRO A 162 14.25 2.74 9.92
CA PRO A 162 15.26 1.83 9.41
C PRO A 162 14.66 0.70 8.56
N PHE A 163 15.30 0.38 7.43
CA PHE A 163 14.83 -0.67 6.54
C PHE A 163 15.34 -2.05 6.95
N HIS A 164 14.46 -3.00 7.00
CA HIS A 164 14.79 -4.42 7.17
C HIS A 164 15.45 -4.98 5.89
N ALA A 165 16.78 -4.90 5.82
CA ALA A 165 17.58 -5.30 4.66
C ALA A 165 17.34 -6.77 4.21
N ASN A 166 16.89 -7.64 5.11
CA ASN A 166 16.57 -9.04 4.78
C ASN A 166 15.48 -9.17 3.70
N LEU A 167 14.56 -8.22 3.59
CA LEU A 167 13.51 -8.23 2.57
C LEU A 167 14.08 -8.05 1.15
N LEU A 168 15.22 -7.34 1.02
CA LEU A 168 15.88 -7.13 -0.26
C LEU A 168 16.56 -8.40 -0.78
N GLN A 169 16.82 -9.38 0.11
CA GLN A 169 17.48 -10.63 -0.27
C GLN A 169 16.72 -11.40 -1.35
N ALA A 170 15.39 -11.29 -1.39
CA ALA A 170 14.58 -11.92 -2.45
C ALA A 170 14.93 -11.36 -3.83
N ALA A 171 15.03 -10.04 -3.96
CA ALA A 171 15.40 -9.39 -5.21
C ALA A 171 16.86 -9.67 -5.60
N ILE A 172 17.79 -9.65 -4.62
CA ILE A 172 19.21 -9.94 -4.84
C ILE A 172 19.38 -11.38 -5.35
N ALA A 173 18.74 -12.37 -4.71
CA ALA A 173 18.83 -13.79 -5.06
C ALA A 173 18.21 -14.11 -6.43
N THR A 174 17.35 -13.26 -6.95
CA THR A 174 16.70 -13.42 -8.26
C THR A 174 17.21 -12.43 -9.30
N ALA A 175 18.20 -11.61 -8.97
CA ALA A 175 18.68 -10.48 -9.78
C ALA A 175 17.54 -9.55 -10.27
N THR A 176 16.43 -9.47 -9.51
CA THR A 176 15.25 -8.69 -9.87
C THR A 176 15.47 -7.23 -9.51
N PRO A 177 15.19 -6.26 -10.40
CA PRO A 177 15.26 -4.84 -10.08
C PRO A 177 14.34 -4.44 -8.92
N ILE A 178 14.81 -3.47 -8.13
CA ILE A 178 14.03 -2.85 -7.05
C ILE A 178 13.58 -1.47 -7.51
N GLN A 179 12.29 -1.20 -7.41
CA GLN A 179 11.74 0.12 -7.68
C GLN A 179 11.27 0.76 -6.38
N PRO A 180 11.92 1.85 -5.92
CA PRO A 180 11.44 2.60 -4.77
C PRO A 180 10.17 3.35 -5.10
N VAL A 181 9.22 3.36 -4.16
CA VAL A 181 7.97 4.11 -4.25
C VAL A 181 7.79 4.93 -2.99
N VAL A 182 7.64 6.24 -3.14
CA VAL A 182 7.44 7.15 -2.02
C VAL A 182 5.96 7.52 -1.93
N LEU A 183 5.37 7.26 -0.76
CA LEU A 183 4.02 7.67 -0.39
C LEU A 183 4.10 8.85 0.56
N ARG A 184 3.44 9.95 0.19
CA ARG A 184 3.33 11.14 1.03
C ARG A 184 1.88 11.58 1.09
N PHE A 185 1.34 11.65 2.30
CA PHE A 185 -0.01 12.19 2.53
C PHE A 185 0.11 13.63 2.99
N ALA A 186 -0.61 14.52 2.31
CA ALA A 186 -0.64 15.95 2.59
C ALA A 186 -2.07 16.43 2.80
N ASP A 187 -2.22 17.55 3.49
CA ASP A 187 -3.46 18.32 3.55
C ASP A 187 -3.12 19.82 3.35
N PRO A 188 -4.10 20.73 3.23
CA PRO A 188 -3.85 22.15 2.96
C PRO A 188 -2.96 22.86 3.97
N THR A 189 -2.74 22.30 5.15
CA THR A 189 -1.97 22.89 6.25
C THR A 189 -0.68 22.12 6.57
N HIS A 190 -0.59 20.86 6.15
CA HIS A 190 0.53 20.00 6.48
C HIS A 190 1.07 19.29 5.23
N ARG A 191 2.39 19.39 5.01
CA ARG A 191 3.10 18.59 4.01
C ARG A 191 2.99 17.09 4.31
N PHE A 192 2.97 16.72 5.60
CA PHE A 192 2.72 15.38 6.11
C PHE A 192 1.52 15.45 7.05
N SER A 193 0.37 14.97 6.58
CA SER A 193 -0.87 15.09 7.32
C SER A 193 -0.91 14.14 8.52
N PRO A 194 -1.08 14.65 9.74
CA PRO A 194 -1.21 13.80 10.93
C PRO A 194 -2.52 12.99 10.93
N ALA A 195 -3.48 13.34 10.08
CA ALA A 195 -4.77 12.65 10.01
C ALA A 195 -4.64 11.19 9.53
N VAL A 196 -3.59 10.86 8.78
CA VAL A 196 -3.36 9.52 8.25
C VAL A 196 -2.39 8.68 9.06
N ALA A 197 -1.52 9.29 9.87
CA ALA A 197 -0.53 8.58 10.65
C ALA A 197 -1.18 7.50 11.53
N TYR A 198 -0.80 6.24 11.26
CA TYR A 198 -1.34 5.08 11.97
C TYR A 198 -0.27 4.47 12.86
N VAL A 199 0.07 5.18 13.93
CA VAL A 199 1.22 4.89 14.80
C VAL A 199 0.79 4.68 16.25
N GLY A 200 1.64 4.00 17.02
CA GLY A 200 1.41 3.73 18.45
C GLY A 200 0.13 2.94 18.70
N ASP A 201 -0.65 3.36 19.67
CA ASP A 201 -1.91 2.72 20.10
C ASP A 201 -3.13 3.21 19.29
N THR A 202 -2.91 3.84 18.14
CA THR A 202 -4.01 4.29 17.27
C THR A 202 -4.84 3.09 16.81
N THR A 203 -6.11 3.05 17.21
CA THR A 203 -7.04 2.00 16.73
C THR A 203 -7.50 2.28 15.30
N LEU A 204 -7.95 1.23 14.60
CA LEU A 204 -8.49 1.38 13.25
C LEU A 204 -9.69 2.35 13.21
N LEU A 205 -10.56 2.32 14.21
CA LEU A 205 -11.71 3.23 14.31
C LEU A 205 -11.28 4.69 14.47
N GLN A 206 -10.29 4.94 15.31
CA GLN A 206 -9.72 6.29 15.48
C GLN A 206 -9.10 6.78 14.18
N SER A 207 -8.34 5.94 13.48
CA SER A 207 -7.74 6.29 12.19
C SER A 207 -8.81 6.55 11.13
N LEU A 208 -9.81 5.67 10.99
CA LEU A 208 -10.93 5.88 10.10
C LEU A 208 -11.64 7.22 10.36
N TRP A 209 -11.87 7.55 11.63
CA TRP A 209 -12.51 8.81 12.01
C TRP A 209 -11.64 10.02 11.65
N ARG A 210 -10.32 9.98 11.97
CA ARG A 210 -9.37 11.06 11.64
C ARG A 210 -9.36 11.31 10.14
N VAL A 211 -9.21 10.28 9.32
CA VAL A 211 -9.22 10.37 7.86
C VAL A 211 -10.57 10.87 7.35
N ALA A 212 -11.68 10.33 7.88
CA ALA A 212 -13.03 10.70 7.43
C ALA A 212 -13.40 12.16 7.74
N THR A 213 -12.84 12.74 8.79
CA THR A 213 -13.05 14.15 9.17
C THR A 213 -12.07 15.10 8.49
N ALA A 214 -10.91 14.64 8.01
CA ALA A 214 -9.89 15.46 7.37
C ALA A 214 -10.43 16.10 6.08
N ARG A 215 -9.93 17.29 5.73
CA ARG A 215 -10.33 18.03 4.55
C ARG A 215 -9.15 18.26 3.62
N GLY A 216 -9.38 18.11 2.31
CA GLY A 216 -8.35 18.32 1.30
C GLY A 216 -7.15 17.36 1.46
N LEU A 217 -7.42 16.15 1.97
CA LEU A 217 -6.39 15.13 2.11
C LEU A 217 -6.03 14.58 0.75
N GLU A 218 -4.73 14.50 0.48
CA GLU A 218 -4.18 14.00 -0.78
C GLU A 218 -3.08 12.99 -0.51
N VAL A 219 -2.98 11.97 -1.36
CA VAL A 219 -1.83 11.05 -1.39
C VAL A 219 -1.05 11.23 -2.68
N HIS A 220 0.24 11.44 -2.56
CA HIS A 220 1.20 11.47 -3.65
C HIS A 220 1.94 10.13 -3.68
N VAL A 221 1.83 9.42 -4.79
CA VAL A 221 2.52 8.15 -5.07
C VAL A 221 3.60 8.45 -6.09
N THR A 222 4.86 8.46 -5.68
CA THR A 222 6.01 8.73 -6.56
C THR A 222 6.77 7.44 -6.82
N LEU A 223 6.68 6.94 -8.06
CA LEU A 223 7.43 5.78 -8.51
C LEU A 223 8.79 6.25 -9.05
N LEU A 224 9.86 5.96 -8.31
CA LEU A 224 11.21 6.35 -8.69
C LEU A 224 11.79 5.39 -9.73
N MET A 225 12.93 5.76 -10.29
CA MET A 225 13.67 4.87 -11.20
C MET A 225 14.13 3.60 -10.48
N SER A 226 13.93 2.45 -11.14
CA SER A 226 14.37 1.17 -10.60
C SER A 226 15.89 1.07 -10.53
N ARG A 227 16.39 0.31 -9.55
CA ARG A 227 17.81 0.01 -9.33
C ARG A 227 18.06 -1.47 -9.49
N GLY A 228 19.21 -1.84 -10.05
CA GLY A 228 19.66 -3.22 -10.08
C GLY A 228 19.96 -3.74 -8.69
N SER A 229 19.74 -5.04 -8.46
CA SER A 229 19.99 -5.70 -7.19
C SER A 229 21.05 -6.82 -7.27
N ALA A 230 21.47 -7.20 -8.49
CA ALA A 230 22.40 -8.31 -8.70
C ALA A 230 23.73 -8.08 -7.95
N HIS A 231 24.15 -9.09 -7.18
CA HIS A 231 25.42 -9.09 -6.41
C HIS A 231 25.56 -7.96 -5.38
N ALA A 232 24.48 -7.25 -5.05
CA ALA A 232 24.55 -6.15 -4.09
C ALA A 232 24.68 -6.64 -2.64
N ASP A 233 25.42 -5.91 -1.82
CA ASP A 233 25.30 -6.05 -0.37
C ASP A 233 23.94 -5.51 0.08
N ARG A 234 23.19 -6.36 0.76
CA ARG A 234 21.78 -6.03 1.14
C ARG A 234 21.68 -4.86 2.11
N ARG A 235 22.69 -4.63 2.99
CA ARG A 235 22.65 -3.55 3.97
C ARG A 235 22.96 -2.22 3.30
N LEU A 236 24.02 -2.18 2.50
CA LEU A 236 24.40 -0.99 1.73
C LEU A 236 23.30 -0.61 0.74
N LEU A 237 22.69 -1.60 0.07
CA LEU A 237 21.58 -1.36 -0.84
C LEU A 237 20.35 -0.80 -0.10
N ALA A 238 19.98 -1.33 1.06
CA ALA A 238 18.87 -0.85 1.86
C ALA A 238 19.09 0.60 2.32
N GLU A 239 20.29 0.94 2.77
CA GLU A 239 20.64 2.28 3.20
C GLU A 239 20.63 3.28 2.04
N SER A 240 21.23 2.92 0.90
CA SER A 240 21.21 3.73 -0.32
C SER A 240 19.78 4.00 -0.81
N LEU A 241 18.93 2.96 -0.83
CA LEU A 241 17.53 3.10 -1.25
C LEU A 241 16.73 3.95 -0.24
N ARG A 242 16.98 3.78 1.06
CA ARG A 242 16.36 4.60 2.10
C ARG A 242 16.74 6.08 1.94
N SER A 243 18.02 6.38 1.72
CA SER A 243 18.50 7.75 1.49
C SER A 243 17.85 8.36 0.24
N LEU A 244 17.85 7.63 -0.87
CA LEU A 244 17.19 8.06 -2.10
C LEU A 244 15.68 8.35 -1.89
N MET A 245 14.98 7.51 -1.16
CA MET A 245 13.55 7.73 -0.87
C MET A 245 13.32 8.94 0.03
N ALA A 246 14.20 9.17 1.00
CA ALA A 246 14.13 10.32 1.91
C ALA A 246 14.26 11.65 1.18
N GLU A 247 15.07 11.73 0.12
CA GLU A 247 15.21 12.92 -0.73
C GLU A 247 13.92 13.27 -1.49
N HIS A 248 12.98 12.32 -1.61
CA HIS A 248 11.73 12.47 -2.36
C HIS A 248 10.47 12.56 -1.45
N LEU A 249 10.65 12.58 -0.12
CA LEU A 249 9.58 12.90 0.84
C LEU A 249 9.33 14.43 0.88
#